data_6918a7128b40118e998cb1c1d7efe607
#
_entry.id   6918a7128b40118e998cb1c1d7efe607
#
_cell.length_a   1.000
_cell.length_b   1.000
_cell.length_c   1.000
_cell.angle_alpha   90.00
_cell.angle_beta   90.00
_cell.angle_gamma   90.00
#
_symmetry.space_group_name_H-M   'P 1'
#
loop_
_entity.id
_entity.type
_entity.pdbx_description
1 polymer ?
#
loop_
_entity_poly.entity_id
_entity_poly.type
_entity_poly.pdbx_seq_one_letter_code
_entity_poly.pdbx_strand_id
1 'polypeptide(L)'
;MKPLYLFSAALLTSSALLAPSALARQAEEASTASEPVETISVRGQFIPEPQRRTAQVASFVSAEDLERSGDSNAAVALTRLSGLSIVGGRFAYVRGLGDRYAAALLNGSPLPSPEPLRRIVPLDLFPSEVLDGVDVQKTYSANYGGEFGGGLITLRTLRRPVEPFFNVSGSIGYNTVTTGENGLTHRGSNADWRGFSDRVRDIPGPLAEVLRNNQTLGSLSPAELEAVSESVVIPNLLVVQSMDLHPDYSVSGNGGYSFMLGGFDMGLVGAAGFDAGWSIENAQRQRVRGDILGTDLTSNLTSYEATANSLVSLSAERGDHALGATLFYVHSTRKDTQLTRGEDFNAQGGRPIYRESTGWFERELAMFQLTGDHSFGNLEARWRGSVAQATRQTPFLQELTRLEQANGDIAFTSAARYEIQFTDLTDDLTNVGAELRYTHDFADGRRLVVTGGADSSR
;
A
#
# COMPACT_ATOMS: atom_id res chain seq x y z
N MET A 1 19.47 -36.92 28.55
CA MET A 1 19.15 -38.01 27.63
C MET A 1 18.22 -37.42 26.54
N LYS A 2 18.78 -37.27 25.34
CA LYS A 2 18.04 -36.89 24.12
C LYS A 2 17.14 -38.03 23.67
N PRO A 3 16.09 -37.75 22.85
CA PRO A 3 16.31 -38.01 21.45
C PRO A 3 15.90 -36.88 20.48
N LEU A 4 16.72 -36.79 19.49
CA LEU A 4 16.61 -36.20 18.19
C LEU A 4 15.36 -36.68 17.42
N TYR A 5 14.60 -35.76 16.80
CA TYR A 5 13.80 -36.10 15.62
C TYR A 5 14.15 -35.16 14.47
N LEU A 6 14.91 -35.72 13.56
CA LEU A 6 15.09 -35.24 12.19
C LEU A 6 13.78 -35.49 11.41
N PHE A 7 13.22 -34.45 10.80
CA PHE A 7 12.33 -34.61 9.66
C PHE A 7 12.92 -33.86 8.47
N SER A 8 13.61 -34.64 7.63
CA SER A 8 13.99 -34.24 6.29
C SER A 8 12.79 -34.47 5.37
N ALA A 9 12.26 -33.45 4.77
CA ALA A 9 11.36 -33.57 3.62
C ALA A 9 12.12 -33.07 2.39
N ALA A 10 12.80 -33.99 1.72
CA ALA A 10 13.34 -33.82 0.39
C ALA A 10 12.25 -34.17 -0.62
N LEU A 11 11.75 -33.19 -1.37
CA LEU A 11 11.01 -33.45 -2.61
C LEU A 11 11.93 -33.12 -3.78
N LEU A 12 12.70 -34.08 -4.17
CA LEU A 12 13.43 -34.11 -5.45
C LEU A 12 12.55 -34.82 -6.48
N THR A 13 12.00 -34.08 -7.42
CA THR A 13 11.45 -34.62 -8.64
C THR A 13 12.59 -34.82 -9.62
N SER A 14 13.06 -36.03 -9.71
CA SER A 14 13.97 -36.53 -10.75
C SER A 14 13.19 -36.77 -12.02
N SER A 15 13.42 -35.96 -13.06
CA SER A 15 13.05 -36.27 -14.42
C SER A 15 14.21 -37.06 -15.04
N ALA A 16 14.01 -38.35 -15.21
CA ALA A 16 14.95 -39.23 -15.81
C ALA A 16 15.06 -38.99 -17.33
N LEU A 17 16.27 -38.71 -17.77
CA LEU A 17 16.70 -38.80 -19.16
C LEU A 17 16.66 -40.27 -19.59
N LEU A 18 15.92 -40.56 -20.63
CA LEU A 18 16.10 -41.71 -21.47
C LEU A 18 16.57 -41.23 -22.85
N ALA A 19 17.86 -41.35 -23.10
CA ALA A 19 18.42 -41.25 -24.41
C ALA A 19 18.50 -42.65 -25.04
N PRO A 20 18.08 -42.90 -26.28
CA PRO A 20 18.51 -44.01 -27.04
C PRO A 20 19.70 -43.61 -27.92
N SER A 21 20.72 -44.45 -27.81
CA SER A 21 21.99 -44.44 -28.50
C SER A 21 21.88 -44.49 -30.02
N ALA A 22 22.77 -43.74 -30.62
CA ALA A 22 23.06 -43.66 -32.04
C ALA A 22 23.42 -44.99 -32.67
N LEU A 23 22.93 -45.20 -33.87
CA LEU A 23 23.57 -46.03 -34.88
C LEU A 23 23.81 -45.16 -36.10
N ALA A 24 25.11 -44.92 -36.33
CA ALA A 24 25.60 -44.35 -37.56
C ALA A 24 25.37 -45.33 -38.71
N ARG A 25 24.85 -44.85 -39.83
CA ARG A 25 25.06 -45.49 -41.14
C ARG A 25 25.16 -44.45 -42.24
N GLN A 26 26.18 -44.66 -43.00
CA GLN A 26 26.78 -43.90 -44.08
C GLN A 26 25.87 -43.44 -45.21
N ALA A 27 26.33 -42.35 -45.74
CA ALA A 27 26.11 -41.65 -46.98
C ALA A 27 25.58 -42.46 -48.17
N GLU A 28 24.67 -41.84 -48.90
CA GLU A 28 24.62 -41.85 -50.34
C GLU A 28 24.03 -40.57 -50.87
N GLU A 29 24.69 -40.01 -51.85
CA GLU A 29 24.36 -38.72 -52.50
C GLU A 29 23.05 -38.82 -53.26
N ALA A 30 22.20 -37.87 -53.11
CA ALA A 30 21.18 -37.49 -54.10
C ALA A 30 20.80 -36.02 -54.00
N SER A 31 21.29 -35.28 -54.96
CA SER A 31 20.65 -34.20 -55.71
C SER A 31 19.70 -33.21 -55.00
N THR A 32 20.21 -32.03 -54.84
CA THR A 32 19.58 -30.72 -55.02
C THR A 32 18.08 -30.68 -55.30
N ALA A 33 17.33 -30.33 -54.24
CA ALA A 33 16.16 -29.47 -54.35
C ALA A 33 16.26 -28.54 -53.15
N SER A 34 16.63 -27.30 -53.34
CA SER A 34 16.57 -26.23 -52.32
C SER A 34 15.12 -25.96 -52.02
N GLU A 35 14.61 -26.53 -50.93
CA GLU A 35 13.39 -26.01 -50.31
C GLU A 35 13.63 -24.55 -49.90
N PRO A 36 12.67 -23.67 -50.13
CA PRO A 36 12.80 -22.28 -49.65
C PRO A 36 12.89 -22.29 -48.14
N VAL A 37 14.02 -21.81 -47.61
CA VAL A 37 14.19 -21.54 -46.20
C VAL A 37 13.07 -20.55 -45.82
N GLU A 38 12.07 -21.02 -45.08
CA GLU A 38 11.11 -20.12 -44.45
C GLU A 38 11.89 -19.20 -43.53
N THR A 39 12.12 -18.00 -44.01
CA THR A 39 12.68 -16.94 -43.17
C THR A 39 11.59 -16.53 -42.20
N ILE A 40 11.62 -17.08 -41.00
CA ILE A 40 10.80 -16.60 -39.89
C ILE A 40 11.29 -15.17 -39.59
N SER A 41 10.65 -14.20 -40.20
CA SER A 41 10.83 -12.80 -39.88
C SER A 41 10.17 -12.55 -38.52
N VAL A 42 10.90 -12.71 -37.45
CA VAL A 42 10.49 -12.23 -36.14
C VAL A 42 10.53 -10.69 -36.20
N ARG A 43 9.45 -10.08 -36.63
CA ARG A 43 9.23 -8.67 -36.43
C ARG A 43 8.85 -8.51 -34.96
N GLY A 44 9.86 -8.34 -34.11
CA GLY A 44 9.61 -7.79 -32.79
C GLY A 44 8.88 -6.46 -32.96
N GLN A 45 7.67 -6.35 -32.45
CA GLN A 45 7.04 -5.03 -32.32
C GLN A 45 8.01 -4.21 -31.46
N PHE A 46 8.60 -3.18 -32.06
CA PHE A 46 9.33 -2.19 -31.30
C PHE A 46 8.33 -1.50 -30.38
N ILE A 47 8.31 -1.88 -29.10
CA ILE A 47 7.57 -1.19 -28.05
C ILE A 47 8.45 0.03 -27.71
N PRO A 48 8.08 1.24 -28.16
CA PRO A 48 8.89 2.40 -27.88
C PRO A 48 8.85 2.64 -26.37
N GLU A 49 10.00 2.76 -25.75
CA GLU A 49 10.10 3.17 -24.34
C GLU A 49 9.27 4.43 -24.11
N PRO A 50 8.29 4.41 -23.19
CA PRO A 50 7.41 5.56 -22.93
C PRO A 50 8.20 6.84 -22.63
N GLN A 51 9.39 6.69 -22.00
CA GLN A 51 10.30 7.77 -21.67
C GLN A 51 10.82 8.53 -22.89
N ARG A 52 10.94 7.88 -24.05
CA ARG A 52 11.42 8.51 -25.29
C ARG A 52 10.32 9.24 -26.07
N ARG A 53 9.06 9.03 -25.71
CA ARG A 53 7.90 9.66 -26.38
C ARG A 53 7.36 10.88 -25.67
N THR A 54 7.74 11.11 -24.40
CA THR A 54 7.29 12.29 -23.68
C THR A 54 8.32 13.42 -23.78
N ALA A 55 7.87 14.62 -24.08
CA ALA A 55 8.68 15.84 -23.97
C ALA A 55 8.90 16.26 -22.50
N GLN A 56 8.31 15.54 -21.57
CA GLN A 56 8.30 15.85 -20.14
C GLN A 56 9.25 14.90 -19.39
N VAL A 57 9.78 15.36 -18.26
CA VAL A 57 10.60 14.51 -17.40
C VAL A 57 9.67 13.58 -16.61
N ALA A 58 9.58 12.35 -17.06
CA ALA A 58 8.76 11.31 -16.44
C ALA A 58 9.59 10.02 -16.20
N SER A 59 9.14 9.21 -15.26
CA SER A 59 9.66 7.87 -15.01
C SER A 59 8.49 6.89 -15.00
N PHE A 60 8.73 5.67 -15.44
CA PHE A 60 7.71 4.65 -15.60
C PHE A 60 8.19 3.35 -14.96
N VAL A 61 7.28 2.64 -14.31
CA VAL A 61 7.45 1.26 -13.84
C VAL A 61 6.34 0.44 -14.48
N SER A 62 6.66 -0.59 -15.20
CA SER A 62 5.69 -1.49 -15.85
C SER A 62 5.28 -2.61 -14.89
N ALA A 63 4.18 -3.33 -15.22
CA ALA A 63 3.77 -4.54 -14.51
C ALA A 63 4.90 -5.58 -14.48
N GLU A 64 5.59 -5.78 -15.61
CA GLU A 64 6.73 -6.72 -15.71
C GLU A 64 7.90 -6.32 -14.79
N ASP A 65 8.17 -5.01 -14.62
CA ASP A 65 9.18 -4.53 -13.69
C ASP A 65 8.78 -4.77 -12.23
N LEU A 66 7.49 -4.62 -11.90
CA LEU A 66 6.94 -4.92 -10.58
C LEU A 66 7.09 -6.41 -10.23
N GLU A 67 6.67 -7.28 -11.14
CA GLU A 67 6.76 -8.74 -10.95
C GLU A 67 8.22 -9.21 -10.85
N ARG A 68 9.09 -8.76 -11.76
CA ARG A 68 10.50 -9.18 -11.79
C ARG A 68 11.26 -8.77 -10.53
N SER A 69 10.90 -7.66 -9.95
CA SER A 69 11.57 -7.11 -8.75
C SER A 69 11.00 -7.66 -7.45
N GLY A 70 9.84 -8.31 -7.48
CA GLY A 70 9.17 -8.81 -6.29
C GLY A 70 8.71 -7.69 -5.35
N ASP A 71 8.35 -6.53 -5.91
CA ASP A 71 7.87 -5.42 -5.08
C ASP A 71 6.51 -5.74 -4.50
N SER A 72 6.35 -5.55 -3.20
CA SER A 72 5.08 -5.80 -2.52
C SER A 72 4.02 -4.73 -2.80
N ASN A 73 4.46 -3.49 -3.04
CA ASN A 73 3.54 -2.37 -3.26
C ASN A 73 4.19 -1.22 -4.05
N ALA A 74 3.38 -0.24 -4.42
CA ALA A 74 3.83 0.92 -5.19
C ALA A 74 4.92 1.74 -4.50
N ALA A 75 4.91 1.85 -3.16
CA ALA A 75 5.95 2.59 -2.44
C ALA A 75 7.32 1.95 -2.63
N VAL A 76 7.41 0.63 -2.49
CA VAL A 76 8.66 -0.14 -2.70
C VAL A 76 9.15 0.02 -4.13
N ALA A 77 8.27 -0.13 -5.12
CA ALA A 77 8.60 0.02 -6.54
C ALA A 77 9.23 1.39 -6.86
N LEU A 78 8.69 2.45 -6.27
CA LEU A 78 9.15 3.82 -6.51
C LEU A 78 10.52 4.14 -5.89
N THR A 79 11.01 3.34 -4.93
CA THR A 79 12.36 3.55 -4.35
C THR A 79 13.47 3.47 -5.38
N ARG A 80 13.26 2.72 -6.47
CA ARG A 80 14.24 2.53 -7.54
C ARG A 80 14.26 3.65 -8.58
N LEU A 81 13.28 4.53 -8.56
CA LEU A 81 13.21 5.61 -9.54
C LEU A 81 14.09 6.79 -9.13
N SER A 82 14.93 7.25 -10.04
CA SER A 82 15.80 8.40 -9.80
C SER A 82 14.99 9.66 -9.50
N GLY A 83 15.44 10.45 -8.52
CA GLY A 83 14.79 11.70 -8.13
C GLY A 83 13.51 11.52 -7.33
N LEU A 84 13.27 10.31 -6.80
CA LEU A 84 12.25 10.03 -5.78
C LEU A 84 12.93 9.53 -4.51
N SER A 85 12.32 9.84 -3.38
CA SER A 85 12.64 9.23 -2.09
C SER A 85 11.34 8.86 -1.38
N ILE A 86 11.32 7.69 -0.76
CA ILE A 86 10.17 7.23 0.01
C ILE A 86 10.45 7.47 1.49
N VAL A 87 9.58 8.22 2.13
CA VAL A 87 9.69 8.58 3.54
C VAL A 87 8.68 7.78 4.35
N GLY A 88 9.15 7.17 5.44
CA GLY A 88 8.33 6.32 6.30
C GLY A 88 7.76 5.09 5.59
N GLY A 89 8.40 4.62 4.52
CA GLY A 89 7.97 3.46 3.76
C GLY A 89 6.71 3.67 2.92
N ARG A 90 6.15 4.89 2.87
CA ARG A 90 4.81 5.12 2.27
C ARG A 90 4.62 6.41 1.47
N PHE A 91 5.36 7.47 1.76
CA PHE A 91 5.16 8.77 1.12
C PHE A 91 6.26 9.09 0.12
N ALA A 92 5.89 9.38 -1.12
CA ALA A 92 6.84 9.75 -2.14
C ALA A 92 7.16 11.24 -2.11
N TYR A 93 8.44 11.57 -2.02
CA TYR A 93 8.99 12.91 -2.17
C TYR A 93 9.64 13.00 -3.54
N VAL A 94 9.13 13.89 -4.36
CA VAL A 94 9.62 14.06 -5.74
C VAL A 94 10.59 15.22 -5.78
N ARG A 95 11.85 14.97 -6.21
CA ARG A 95 12.93 15.96 -6.30
C ARG A 95 13.19 16.71 -4.98
N GLY A 96 13.04 16.01 -3.84
CA GLY A 96 13.22 16.60 -2.51
C GLY A 96 12.08 17.48 -2.03
N LEU A 97 11.02 17.66 -2.82
CA LEU A 97 9.80 18.35 -2.39
C LEU A 97 8.95 17.41 -1.54
N GLY A 98 8.51 17.91 -0.40
CA GLY A 98 7.69 17.13 0.55
C GLY A 98 6.36 16.66 -0.05
N ASP A 99 5.74 15.75 0.67
CA ASP A 99 4.49 15.08 0.30
C ASP A 99 3.34 16.03 -0.12
N ARG A 100 3.23 17.21 0.50
CA ARG A 100 2.22 18.23 0.13
C ARG A 100 2.31 18.74 -1.32
N TYR A 101 3.45 18.54 -1.99
CA TYR A 101 3.71 18.99 -3.35
C TYR A 101 3.58 17.88 -4.39
N ALA A 102 3.28 16.68 -3.96
CA ALA A 102 3.00 15.55 -4.83
C ALA A 102 1.50 15.23 -4.81
N ALA A 103 0.98 14.70 -5.92
CA ALA A 103 -0.38 14.19 -6.01
C ALA A 103 -0.35 12.75 -6.51
N ALA A 104 -1.31 11.94 -6.08
CA ALA A 104 -1.49 10.57 -6.56
C ALA A 104 -2.86 10.42 -7.23
N LEU A 105 -2.86 9.77 -8.38
CA LEU A 105 -4.05 9.44 -9.15
C LEU A 105 -4.14 7.92 -9.34
N LEU A 106 -5.35 7.38 -9.30
CA LEU A 106 -5.62 6.02 -9.75
C LEU A 106 -6.40 6.08 -11.06
N ASN A 107 -5.80 5.57 -12.14
CA ASN A 107 -6.35 5.65 -13.51
C ASN A 107 -6.79 7.08 -13.92
N GLY A 108 -6.06 8.10 -13.44
CA GLY A 108 -6.31 9.50 -13.72
C GLY A 108 -7.29 10.21 -12.78
N SER A 109 -7.97 9.51 -11.86
CA SER A 109 -8.80 10.13 -10.83
C SER A 109 -8.02 10.37 -9.56
N PRO A 110 -8.21 11.50 -8.86
CA PRO A 110 -7.59 11.76 -7.57
C PRO A 110 -8.11 10.79 -6.50
N LEU A 111 -7.32 10.61 -5.46
CA LEU A 111 -7.58 9.70 -4.36
C LEU A 111 -7.76 10.47 -3.05
N PRO A 112 -8.71 10.08 -2.18
CA PRO A 112 -8.79 10.60 -0.83
C PRO A 112 -7.64 10.08 0.03
N SER A 113 -7.29 10.79 1.09
CA SER A 113 -6.17 10.42 1.96
C SER A 113 -6.65 9.97 3.34
N PRO A 114 -6.28 8.76 3.80
CA PRO A 114 -6.55 8.32 5.17
C PRO A 114 -5.61 8.97 6.20
N GLU A 115 -4.74 9.87 5.80
CA GLU A 115 -3.75 10.47 6.70
C GLU A 115 -4.18 11.86 7.17
N PRO A 116 -4.24 12.11 8.50
CA PRO A 116 -4.61 13.41 9.04
C PRO A 116 -3.69 14.52 8.53
N LEU A 117 -4.26 15.64 8.09
CA LEU A 117 -3.55 16.82 7.63
C LEU A 117 -2.61 16.61 6.44
N ARG A 118 -2.75 15.51 5.72
CA ARG A 118 -1.99 15.20 4.50
C ARG A 118 -2.93 14.93 3.36
N ARG A 119 -2.61 15.45 2.19
CA ARG A 119 -3.40 15.25 0.96
C ARG A 119 -2.89 14.06 0.13
N ILE A 120 -1.65 13.66 0.35
CA ILE A 120 -1.09 12.54 -0.41
C ILE A 120 -1.53 11.21 0.20
N VAL A 121 -1.89 10.29 -0.68
CA VAL A 121 -2.25 8.93 -0.29
C VAL A 121 -0.97 8.14 0.00
N PRO A 122 -0.93 7.37 1.07
CA PRO A 122 0.15 6.44 1.34
C PRO A 122 0.23 5.38 0.23
N LEU A 123 1.39 5.25 -0.42
CA LEU A 123 1.57 4.37 -1.57
C LEU A 123 1.76 2.89 -1.19
N ASP A 124 1.97 2.60 0.09
CA ASP A 124 1.94 1.25 0.67
C ASP A 124 0.54 0.59 0.59
N LEU A 125 -0.52 1.39 0.40
CA LEU A 125 -1.89 0.89 0.21
C LEU A 125 -2.16 0.28 -1.19
N PHE A 126 -1.21 0.36 -2.13
CA PHE A 126 -1.39 -0.13 -3.49
C PHE A 126 -0.48 -1.32 -3.76
N PRO A 127 -0.95 -2.56 -3.52
CA PRO A 127 -0.20 -3.76 -3.80
C PRO A 127 0.12 -3.91 -5.29
N SER A 128 1.28 -4.49 -5.58
CA SER A 128 1.76 -4.62 -6.97
C SER A 128 0.85 -5.47 -7.84
N GLU A 129 0.17 -6.46 -7.26
CA GLU A 129 -0.70 -7.42 -7.95
C GLU A 129 -1.89 -6.78 -8.66
N VAL A 130 -2.32 -5.59 -8.18
CA VAL A 130 -3.46 -4.86 -8.77
C VAL A 130 -3.03 -3.81 -9.80
N LEU A 131 -1.70 -3.60 -9.96
CA LEU A 131 -1.15 -2.54 -10.80
C LEU A 131 -0.67 -3.07 -12.14
N ASP A 132 -1.02 -2.37 -13.20
CA ASP A 132 -0.44 -2.48 -14.56
C ASP A 132 0.82 -1.62 -14.70
N GLY A 133 1.02 -0.67 -13.81
CA GLY A 133 2.22 0.15 -13.75
C GLY A 133 2.04 1.43 -12.96
N VAL A 134 3.15 2.15 -12.83
CA VAL A 134 3.21 3.43 -12.14
C VAL A 134 3.94 4.45 -13.00
N ASP A 135 3.32 5.57 -13.25
CA ASP A 135 3.89 6.70 -13.98
C ASP A 135 4.18 7.85 -13.03
N VAL A 136 5.38 8.40 -13.07
CA VAL A 136 5.76 9.54 -12.24
C VAL A 136 6.15 10.71 -13.14
N GLN A 137 5.28 11.69 -13.19
CA GLN A 137 5.51 12.95 -13.89
C GLN A 137 6.24 13.92 -12.96
N LYS A 138 7.40 14.42 -13.38
CA LYS A 138 8.26 15.29 -12.56
C LYS A 138 8.25 16.74 -13.00
N THR A 139 7.64 17.06 -14.13
CA THR A 139 7.49 18.42 -14.66
C THR A 139 6.03 18.72 -14.92
N TYR A 140 5.63 19.96 -14.68
CA TYR A 140 4.27 20.41 -14.94
C TYR A 140 3.91 20.31 -16.44
N SER A 141 2.66 19.99 -16.69
CA SER A 141 2.04 20.07 -18.01
C SER A 141 0.61 20.60 -17.84
N ALA A 142 0.13 21.37 -18.82
CA ALA A 142 -1.17 22.04 -18.75
C ALA A 142 -2.38 21.10 -18.70
N ASN A 143 -2.19 19.83 -19.01
CA ASN A 143 -3.22 18.78 -18.92
C ASN A 143 -3.40 18.22 -17.50
N TYR A 144 -2.61 18.67 -16.53
CA TYR A 144 -2.78 18.31 -15.13
C TYR A 144 -3.40 19.46 -14.34
N GLY A 145 -4.16 19.12 -13.30
CA GLY A 145 -4.79 20.10 -12.43
C GLY A 145 -3.81 21.05 -11.79
N GLY A 146 -4.29 22.23 -11.36
CA GLY A 146 -3.47 23.26 -10.72
C GLY A 146 -2.87 22.87 -9.38
N GLU A 147 -3.18 21.71 -8.86
CA GLU A 147 -2.61 21.14 -7.63
C GLU A 147 -1.23 20.50 -7.82
N PHE A 148 -0.72 20.47 -9.04
CA PHE A 148 0.63 19.99 -9.32
C PHE A 148 1.67 20.92 -8.71
N GLY A 149 2.30 20.49 -7.62
CA GLY A 149 3.35 21.26 -6.92
C GLY A 149 4.77 20.83 -7.25
N GLY A 150 5.00 19.55 -7.55
CA GLY A 150 6.35 19.05 -7.79
C GLY A 150 6.42 17.65 -8.38
N GLY A 151 5.33 16.87 -8.28
CA GLY A 151 5.25 15.55 -8.88
C GLY A 151 3.83 15.01 -8.94
N LEU A 152 3.54 14.26 -9.98
CA LEU A 152 2.28 13.53 -10.14
C LEU A 152 2.59 12.04 -10.30
N ILE A 153 2.01 11.24 -9.43
CA ILE A 153 2.14 9.78 -9.43
C ILE A 153 0.82 9.22 -9.94
N THR A 154 0.84 8.56 -11.07
CA THR A 154 -0.35 7.91 -11.63
C THR A 154 -0.19 6.40 -11.52
N LEU A 155 -1.03 5.80 -10.70
CA LEU A 155 -1.16 4.36 -10.56
C LEU A 155 -2.14 3.87 -11.63
N ARG A 156 -1.70 2.90 -12.42
CA ARG A 156 -2.57 2.25 -13.42
C ARG A 156 -2.93 0.86 -12.92
N THR A 157 -4.20 0.54 -12.97
CA THR A 157 -4.68 -0.79 -12.62
C THR A 157 -4.81 -1.67 -13.85
N LEU A 158 -4.75 -2.97 -13.64
CA LEU A 158 -5.06 -3.96 -14.66
C LEU A 158 -6.48 -3.71 -15.22
N ARG A 159 -6.63 -3.64 -16.55
CA ARG A 159 -7.93 -3.35 -17.17
C ARG A 159 -8.43 -4.48 -18.07
N ARG A 160 -7.67 -4.86 -19.08
CA ARG A 160 -8.04 -5.89 -20.04
C ARG A 160 -6.87 -6.80 -20.34
N PRO A 161 -7.04 -8.12 -20.21
CA PRO A 161 -6.04 -9.07 -20.65
C PRO A 161 -6.06 -9.23 -22.17
N VAL A 162 -4.88 -9.33 -22.77
CA VAL A 162 -4.72 -9.70 -24.18
C VAL A 162 -5.05 -11.18 -24.38
N GLU A 163 -4.60 -12.00 -23.43
CA GLU A 163 -4.86 -13.44 -23.37
C GLU A 163 -5.42 -13.79 -22.00
N PRO A 164 -6.24 -14.85 -21.89
CA PRO A 164 -6.68 -15.34 -20.59
C PRO A 164 -5.50 -15.73 -19.72
N PHE A 165 -5.50 -15.26 -18.47
CA PHE A 165 -4.47 -15.63 -17.50
C PHE A 165 -5.07 -15.86 -16.12
N PHE A 166 -4.39 -16.69 -15.34
CA PHE A 166 -4.70 -16.90 -13.94
C PHE A 166 -3.41 -17.24 -13.19
N ASN A 167 -3.06 -16.41 -12.23
CA ASN A 167 -1.88 -16.56 -11.40
C ASN A 167 -2.28 -16.66 -9.94
N VAL A 168 -1.64 -17.55 -9.21
CA VAL A 168 -1.70 -17.63 -7.75
C VAL A 168 -0.28 -17.64 -7.23
N SER A 169 -0.02 -16.79 -6.27
CA SER A 169 1.28 -16.66 -5.63
C SER A 169 1.14 -16.82 -4.12
N GLY A 170 2.13 -17.45 -3.53
CA GLY A 170 2.27 -17.52 -2.08
C GLY A 170 3.73 -17.38 -1.70
N SER A 171 4.01 -16.59 -0.67
CA SER A 171 5.37 -16.42 -0.18
C SER A 171 5.46 -16.53 1.33
N ILE A 172 6.63 -16.98 1.80
CA ILE A 172 7.04 -16.91 3.20
C ILE A 172 8.35 -16.14 3.22
N GLY A 173 8.35 -15.02 3.95
CA GLY A 173 9.51 -14.14 4.10
C GLY A 173 10.25 -14.40 5.40
N TYR A 174 11.57 -14.40 5.35
CA TYR A 174 12.42 -14.47 6.53
C TYR A 174 13.21 -13.17 6.66
N ASN A 175 13.03 -12.48 7.79
CA ASN A 175 13.78 -11.28 8.13
C ASN A 175 14.81 -11.62 9.22
N THR A 176 16.09 -11.44 8.94
CA THR A 176 17.18 -11.78 9.87
C THR A 176 17.20 -10.96 11.16
N VAL A 177 16.46 -9.86 11.21
CA VAL A 177 16.39 -8.97 12.39
C VAL A 177 15.13 -9.23 13.21
N THR A 178 14.13 -9.86 12.62
CA THR A 178 12.79 -9.97 13.22
C THR A 178 12.35 -11.43 13.39
N THR A 179 12.49 -12.25 12.35
CA THR A 179 11.97 -13.63 12.37
C THR A 179 12.73 -14.52 13.35
N GLY A 180 12.01 -15.11 14.29
CA GLY A 180 12.57 -15.95 15.35
C GLY A 180 13.14 -15.15 16.52
N GLU A 181 13.12 -13.81 16.44
CA GLU A 181 13.49 -12.94 17.55
C GLU A 181 12.31 -12.77 18.52
N ASN A 182 12.64 -12.38 19.74
CA ASN A 182 11.66 -12.13 20.78
C ASN A 182 11.17 -10.67 20.70
N GLY A 183 9.98 -10.48 20.20
CA GLY A 183 9.34 -9.17 20.05
C GLY A 183 8.31 -8.87 21.13
N LEU A 184 7.85 -7.64 21.15
CA LEU A 184 6.78 -7.18 22.02
C LEU A 184 5.41 -7.39 21.39
N THR A 185 4.42 -7.73 22.19
CA THR A 185 3.02 -7.78 21.76
C THR A 185 2.09 -7.42 22.90
N HIS A 186 0.82 -7.22 22.63
CA HIS A 186 -0.26 -7.12 23.60
C HIS A 186 -1.45 -7.96 23.15
N ARG A 187 -2.29 -8.36 24.09
CA ARG A 187 -3.53 -9.04 23.74
C ARG A 187 -4.46 -8.06 23.00
N GLY A 188 -5.15 -8.57 22.02
CA GLY A 188 -6.14 -7.82 21.24
C GLY A 188 -7.31 -8.71 20.87
N SER A 189 -7.81 -8.53 19.67
CA SER A 189 -8.83 -9.38 19.05
C SER A 189 -8.26 -10.74 18.63
N ASN A 190 -9.07 -11.76 18.66
CA ASN A 190 -8.74 -13.05 18.04
C ASN A 190 -8.62 -12.97 16.51
N ALA A 191 -9.04 -11.85 15.92
CA ALA A 191 -8.98 -11.59 14.49
C ALA A 191 -7.76 -10.73 14.08
N ASP A 192 -6.93 -10.29 15.03
CA ASP A 192 -5.76 -9.43 14.79
C ASP A 192 -4.82 -10.00 13.71
N TRP A 193 -4.63 -11.32 13.70
CA TRP A 193 -3.72 -11.99 12.75
C TRP A 193 -4.12 -11.83 11.28
N ARG A 194 -5.39 -11.56 11.01
CA ARG A 194 -5.91 -11.30 9.65
C ARG A 194 -6.24 -9.83 9.40
N GLY A 195 -5.83 -8.93 10.31
CA GLY A 195 -6.00 -7.50 10.16
C GLY A 195 -7.40 -6.97 10.48
N PHE A 196 -8.23 -7.69 11.26
CA PHE A 196 -9.57 -7.24 11.60
C PHE A 196 -9.80 -7.20 13.10
N SER A 197 -10.54 -6.19 13.57
CA SER A 197 -10.98 -6.10 14.96
C SER A 197 -12.34 -6.80 15.14
N ASP A 198 -12.54 -7.45 16.31
CA ASP A 198 -13.80 -8.08 16.72
C ASP A 198 -14.58 -7.21 17.71
N ARG A 199 -14.45 -5.88 17.61
CA ARG A 199 -15.07 -4.88 18.49
C ARG A 199 -14.47 -4.78 19.90
N VAL A 200 -13.43 -5.52 20.22
CA VAL A 200 -12.76 -5.42 21.53
C VAL A 200 -12.18 -4.02 21.80
N ARG A 201 -12.00 -3.26 20.72
CA ARG A 201 -11.45 -1.88 20.73
C ARG A 201 -12.50 -0.80 20.47
N ASP A 202 -13.78 -1.15 20.39
CA ASP A 202 -14.85 -0.17 20.22
C ASP A 202 -14.89 0.79 21.43
N ILE A 203 -15.35 2.02 21.19
CA ILE A 203 -15.55 2.99 22.26
C ILE A 203 -16.56 2.42 23.26
N PRO A 204 -16.20 2.27 24.55
CA PRO A 204 -17.11 1.72 25.55
C PRO A 204 -18.41 2.51 25.67
N GLY A 205 -19.51 1.80 25.92
CA GLY A 205 -20.85 2.40 25.97
C GLY A 205 -20.96 3.68 26.81
N PRO A 206 -20.51 3.70 28.08
CA PRO A 206 -20.54 4.92 28.90
C PRO A 206 -19.79 6.10 28.28
N LEU A 207 -18.59 5.87 27.70
CA LEU A 207 -17.85 6.92 27.02
C LEU A 207 -18.54 7.36 25.72
N ALA A 208 -19.10 6.43 24.96
CA ALA A 208 -19.86 6.73 23.74
C ALA A 208 -21.10 7.60 24.02
N GLU A 209 -21.72 7.44 25.18
CA GLU A 209 -22.84 8.28 25.61
C GLU A 209 -22.41 9.72 25.92
N VAL A 210 -21.31 9.89 26.63
CA VAL A 210 -20.70 11.20 26.90
C VAL A 210 -20.40 11.94 25.59
N LEU A 211 -19.78 11.24 24.61
CA LEU A 211 -19.46 11.81 23.30
C LEU A 211 -20.71 12.21 22.51
N ARG A 212 -21.73 11.35 22.47
CA ARG A 212 -23.01 11.65 21.79
C ARG A 212 -23.72 12.86 22.37
N ASN A 213 -23.59 13.06 23.66
CA ASN A 213 -24.22 14.19 24.37
C ASN A 213 -23.36 15.46 24.34
N ASN A 214 -22.22 15.47 23.64
CA ASN A 214 -21.26 16.57 23.62
C ASN A 214 -20.81 17.01 25.02
N GLN A 215 -20.77 16.09 25.97
CA GLN A 215 -20.32 16.34 27.33
C GLN A 215 -18.79 16.22 27.42
N THR A 216 -18.21 16.93 28.39
CA THR A 216 -16.80 16.74 28.76
C THR A 216 -16.71 15.87 30.03
N LEU A 217 -15.61 15.14 30.21
CA LEU A 217 -15.42 14.34 31.43
C LEU A 217 -15.54 15.18 32.72
N GLY A 218 -15.09 16.45 32.67
CA GLY A 218 -15.18 17.35 33.80
C GLY A 218 -16.59 17.83 34.14
N SER A 219 -17.59 17.60 33.27
CA SER A 219 -19.01 17.97 33.53
C SER A 219 -19.81 16.80 34.12
N LEU A 220 -19.23 15.62 34.26
CA LEU A 220 -19.88 14.41 34.75
C LEU A 220 -19.98 14.42 36.29
N SER A 221 -21.01 13.81 36.82
CA SER A 221 -21.08 13.47 38.24
C SER A 221 -19.98 12.43 38.59
N PRO A 222 -19.59 12.33 39.88
CA PRO A 222 -18.60 11.34 40.30
C PRO A 222 -18.97 9.91 39.90
N ALA A 223 -20.21 9.49 39.96
CA ALA A 223 -20.67 8.16 39.58
C ALA A 223 -20.59 7.93 38.08
N GLU A 224 -20.94 8.92 37.26
CA GLU A 224 -20.80 8.84 35.81
C GLU A 224 -19.32 8.77 35.38
N LEU A 225 -18.47 9.59 36.02
CA LEU A 225 -17.03 9.61 35.77
C LEU A 225 -16.39 8.24 36.15
N GLU A 226 -16.80 7.65 37.26
CA GLU A 226 -16.38 6.31 37.69
C GLU A 226 -16.77 5.27 36.65
N ALA A 227 -18.03 5.23 36.22
CA ALA A 227 -18.52 4.29 35.20
C ALA A 227 -17.77 4.42 33.87
N VAL A 228 -17.47 5.66 33.42
CA VAL A 228 -16.64 5.89 32.23
C VAL A 228 -15.23 5.39 32.46
N SER A 229 -14.62 5.73 33.59
CA SER A 229 -13.23 5.34 33.90
C SER A 229 -13.06 3.84 33.99
N GLU A 230 -13.98 3.14 34.63
CA GLU A 230 -13.97 1.66 34.69
C GLU A 230 -14.14 1.03 33.30
N SER A 231 -15.00 1.60 32.46
CA SER A 231 -15.30 1.06 31.14
C SER A 231 -14.12 1.11 30.17
N VAL A 232 -13.21 2.07 30.33
CA VAL A 232 -12.03 2.25 29.46
C VAL A 232 -10.82 1.45 29.94
N VAL A 233 -10.87 0.86 31.12
CA VAL A 233 -9.80 -0.01 31.63
C VAL A 233 -9.99 -1.42 31.05
N ILE A 234 -9.32 -1.70 29.95
CA ILE A 234 -9.31 -3.02 29.32
C ILE A 234 -7.93 -3.66 29.55
N PRO A 235 -7.75 -4.48 30.62
CA PRO A 235 -6.42 -4.97 31.01
C PRO A 235 -5.70 -5.72 29.89
N ASN A 236 -6.44 -6.43 29.05
CA ASN A 236 -5.87 -7.22 27.97
C ASN A 236 -5.17 -6.37 26.89
N LEU A 237 -5.58 -5.13 26.71
CA LEU A 237 -4.97 -4.23 25.72
C LEU A 237 -3.75 -3.48 26.26
N LEU A 238 -3.55 -3.50 27.58
CA LEU A 238 -2.54 -2.72 28.30
C LEU A 238 -1.27 -3.50 28.60
N VAL A 239 -1.37 -4.82 28.73
CA VAL A 239 -0.26 -5.66 29.17
C VAL A 239 0.67 -5.97 27.99
N VAL A 240 1.86 -5.36 28.03
CA VAL A 240 2.93 -5.70 27.09
C VAL A 240 3.47 -7.10 27.43
N GLN A 241 3.52 -7.94 26.45
CA GLN A 241 3.98 -9.32 26.52
C GLN A 241 5.12 -9.53 25.53
N SER A 242 5.91 -10.55 25.74
CA SER A 242 6.96 -11.00 24.85
C SER A 242 6.50 -12.24 24.10
N MET A 243 6.84 -12.34 22.82
CA MET A 243 6.54 -13.50 21.98
C MET A 243 7.61 -13.70 20.92
N ASP A 244 7.82 -14.95 20.52
CA ASP A 244 8.67 -15.26 19.36
C ASP A 244 7.93 -14.90 18.07
N LEU A 245 8.56 -14.10 17.23
CA LEU A 245 7.96 -13.60 15.99
C LEU A 245 8.10 -14.63 14.86
N HIS A 246 7.00 -14.92 14.21
CA HIS A 246 6.97 -15.85 13.07
C HIS A 246 7.35 -15.16 11.75
N PRO A 247 7.67 -15.93 10.70
CA PRO A 247 7.96 -15.39 9.38
C PRO A 247 6.80 -14.59 8.83
N ASP A 248 7.13 -13.65 7.94
CA ASP A 248 6.16 -12.93 7.13
C ASP A 248 5.55 -13.88 6.09
N TYR A 249 4.31 -13.63 5.70
CA TYR A 249 3.65 -14.45 4.70
C TYR A 249 2.72 -13.63 3.81
N SER A 250 2.58 -14.07 2.58
CA SER A 250 1.61 -13.49 1.66
C SER A 250 0.95 -14.56 0.81
N VAL A 251 -0.27 -14.26 0.37
CA VAL A 251 -1.00 -15.01 -0.64
C VAL A 251 -1.70 -14.02 -1.54
N SER A 252 -1.57 -14.20 -2.85
CA SER A 252 -2.27 -13.37 -3.83
C SER A 252 -2.72 -14.20 -5.01
N GLY A 253 -3.73 -13.69 -5.70
CA GLY A 253 -4.22 -14.26 -6.94
C GLY A 253 -4.72 -13.16 -7.85
N ASN A 254 -4.40 -13.28 -9.13
CA ASN A 254 -4.97 -12.44 -10.16
C ASN A 254 -5.35 -13.26 -11.38
N GLY A 255 -6.35 -12.81 -12.09
CA GLY A 255 -6.82 -13.49 -13.28
C GLY A 255 -7.60 -12.56 -14.19
N GLY A 256 -7.58 -12.89 -15.46
CA GLY A 256 -8.30 -12.11 -16.46
C GLY A 256 -8.78 -12.96 -17.61
N TYR A 257 -9.91 -12.57 -18.14
CA TYR A 257 -10.56 -13.24 -19.27
C TYR A 257 -11.20 -12.23 -20.22
N SER A 258 -10.97 -12.43 -21.51
CA SER A 258 -11.61 -11.64 -22.58
C SER A 258 -12.62 -12.48 -23.33
N PHE A 259 -13.79 -11.90 -23.64
CA PHE A 259 -14.88 -12.58 -24.33
C PHE A 259 -15.72 -11.60 -25.15
N MET A 260 -16.42 -12.12 -26.14
CA MET A 260 -17.35 -11.32 -26.97
C MET A 260 -18.76 -11.38 -26.39
N LEU A 261 -19.40 -10.22 -26.21
CA LEU A 261 -20.79 -10.14 -25.76
C LEU A 261 -21.51 -9.01 -26.55
N GLY A 262 -22.54 -9.38 -27.31
CA GLY A 262 -23.36 -8.38 -28.03
C GLY A 262 -22.58 -7.54 -29.07
N GLY A 263 -21.47 -8.06 -29.61
CA GLY A 263 -20.59 -7.34 -30.52
C GLY A 263 -19.62 -6.39 -29.84
N PHE A 264 -19.49 -6.48 -28.51
CA PHE A 264 -18.45 -5.84 -27.70
C PHE A 264 -17.39 -6.85 -27.33
N ASP A 265 -16.15 -6.42 -27.39
CA ASP A 265 -15.00 -7.09 -26.81
C ASP A 265 -14.97 -6.77 -25.31
N MET A 266 -15.27 -7.74 -24.49
CA MET A 266 -15.34 -7.60 -23.04
C MET A 266 -14.04 -8.09 -22.39
N GLY A 267 -13.56 -7.39 -21.40
CA GLY A 267 -12.49 -7.82 -20.53
C GLY A 267 -12.93 -7.83 -19.08
N LEU A 268 -12.65 -8.92 -18.39
CA LEU A 268 -12.85 -9.02 -16.95
C LEU A 268 -11.50 -9.34 -16.30
N VAL A 269 -11.11 -8.56 -15.30
CA VAL A 269 -9.91 -8.77 -14.51
C VAL A 269 -10.30 -8.76 -13.04
N GLY A 270 -9.80 -9.71 -12.29
CA GLY A 270 -9.90 -9.77 -10.84
C GLY A 270 -8.54 -9.97 -10.21
N ALA A 271 -8.28 -9.30 -9.11
CA ALA A 271 -7.11 -9.52 -8.27
C ALA A 271 -7.50 -9.44 -6.80
N ALA A 272 -6.89 -10.27 -5.97
CA ALA A 272 -7.02 -10.19 -4.52
C ALA A 272 -5.72 -10.67 -3.87
N GLY A 273 -5.37 -10.06 -2.74
CA GLY A 273 -4.16 -10.39 -2.00
C GLY A 273 -4.34 -10.21 -0.51
N PHE A 274 -3.51 -10.90 0.22
CA PHE A 274 -3.33 -10.74 1.65
C PHE A 274 -1.86 -10.91 1.98
N ASP A 275 -1.30 -9.96 2.73
CA ASP A 275 0.05 -10.02 3.25
C ASP A 275 0.07 -9.68 4.74
N ALA A 276 0.96 -10.31 5.48
CA ALA A 276 1.17 -10.01 6.88
C ALA A 276 2.61 -10.26 7.30
N GLY A 277 3.11 -9.40 8.20
CA GLY A 277 4.49 -9.47 8.65
C GLY A 277 4.75 -8.72 9.94
N TRP A 278 5.93 -8.99 10.50
CA TRP A 278 6.43 -8.38 11.72
C TRP A 278 7.64 -7.50 11.47
N SER A 279 7.74 -6.43 12.23
CA SER A 279 8.94 -5.59 12.25
C SER A 279 9.33 -5.24 13.68
N ILE A 280 10.65 -5.16 13.92
CA ILE A 280 11.23 -4.64 15.17
C ILE A 280 12.02 -3.39 14.82
N GLU A 281 11.78 -2.34 15.55
CA GLU A 281 12.53 -1.09 15.48
C GLU A 281 13.07 -0.72 16.85
N ASN A 282 14.40 -0.57 16.94
CA ASN A 282 15.09 -0.07 18.11
C ASN A 282 15.58 1.34 17.81
N ALA A 283 15.13 2.31 18.59
CA ALA A 283 15.48 3.70 18.37
C ALA A 283 16.03 4.33 19.66
N GLN A 284 17.05 5.17 19.51
CA GLN A 284 17.52 6.07 20.56
C GLN A 284 17.20 7.50 20.16
N ARG A 285 16.53 8.22 21.04
CA ARG A 285 16.16 9.62 20.84
C ARG A 285 16.88 10.47 21.85
N GLN A 286 17.79 11.30 21.39
CA GLN A 286 18.53 12.25 22.22
C GLN A 286 18.21 13.69 21.82
N ARG A 287 18.07 14.56 22.82
CA ARG A 287 17.89 16.00 22.62
C ARG A 287 18.75 16.76 23.60
N VAL A 288 19.56 17.65 23.06
CA VAL A 288 20.42 18.55 23.86
C VAL A 288 19.65 19.83 24.19
N ARG A 289 19.82 20.31 25.41
CA ARG A 289 19.31 21.59 25.90
C ARG A 289 20.48 22.37 26.52
N GLY A 290 20.96 23.40 25.79
CA GLY A 290 22.23 24.04 26.12
C GLY A 290 23.37 23.02 26.07
N ASP A 291 24.15 22.90 27.14
CA ASP A 291 25.32 22.00 27.23
C ASP A 291 24.98 20.65 27.90
N ILE A 292 23.71 20.40 28.22
CA ILE A 292 23.28 19.15 28.87
C ILE A 292 22.37 18.32 27.96
N LEU A 293 22.44 17.01 28.12
CA LEU A 293 21.52 16.08 27.49
C LEU A 293 20.16 16.19 28.19
N GLY A 294 19.19 16.81 27.51
CA GLY A 294 17.87 17.07 28.08
C GLY A 294 16.86 15.94 27.88
N THR A 295 17.12 15.05 26.95
CA THR A 295 16.32 13.83 26.72
C THR A 295 17.27 12.74 26.24
N ASP A 296 17.18 11.56 26.83
CA ASP A 296 17.84 10.33 26.38
C ASP A 296 16.87 9.16 26.57
N LEU A 297 16.20 8.78 25.50
CA LEU A 297 15.17 7.75 25.48
C LEU A 297 15.57 6.64 24.52
N THR A 298 15.47 5.42 24.98
CA THR A 298 15.58 4.21 24.16
C THR A 298 14.20 3.60 24.01
N SER A 299 13.81 3.32 22.77
CA SER A 299 12.52 2.72 22.43
C SER A 299 12.72 1.41 21.70
N ASN A 300 11.93 0.42 22.07
CA ASN A 300 11.78 -0.84 21.36
C ASN A 300 10.32 -0.92 20.88
N LEU A 301 10.10 -0.92 19.57
CA LEU A 301 8.81 -1.02 18.92
C LEU A 301 8.73 -2.34 18.16
N THR A 302 7.69 -3.10 18.39
CA THR A 302 7.33 -4.24 17.55
C THR A 302 5.98 -3.96 16.91
N SER A 303 5.93 -4.08 15.59
CA SER A 303 4.73 -3.88 14.79
C SER A 303 4.36 -5.15 14.05
N TYR A 304 3.08 -5.50 14.07
CA TYR A 304 2.47 -6.46 13.16
C TYR A 304 1.61 -5.72 12.16
N GLU A 305 1.89 -5.91 10.89
CA GLU A 305 1.11 -5.31 9.81
C GLU A 305 0.39 -6.41 9.02
N ALA A 306 -0.86 -6.14 8.64
CA ALA A 306 -1.64 -7.03 7.78
C ALA A 306 -2.44 -6.20 6.78
N THR A 307 -2.36 -6.57 5.50
CA THR A 307 -3.04 -5.87 4.41
C THR A 307 -3.85 -6.86 3.57
N ALA A 308 -5.12 -6.55 3.37
CA ALA A 308 -6.01 -7.26 2.45
C ALA A 308 -6.40 -6.29 1.32
N ASN A 309 -6.34 -6.76 0.09
CA ASN A 309 -6.69 -5.94 -1.08
C ASN A 309 -7.54 -6.71 -2.09
N SER A 310 -8.28 -5.98 -2.89
CA SER A 310 -8.99 -6.54 -4.03
C SER A 310 -9.23 -5.52 -5.12
N LEU A 311 -9.26 -6.00 -6.36
CA LEU A 311 -9.59 -5.24 -7.55
C LEU A 311 -10.51 -6.07 -8.45
N VAL A 312 -11.54 -5.43 -8.99
CA VAL A 312 -12.33 -5.97 -10.08
C VAL A 312 -12.43 -4.90 -11.16
N SER A 313 -12.05 -5.24 -12.37
CA SER A 313 -12.14 -4.35 -13.53
C SER A 313 -12.92 -5.02 -14.67
N LEU A 314 -13.91 -4.31 -15.19
CA LEU A 314 -14.69 -4.71 -16.34
C LEU A 314 -14.44 -3.68 -17.45
N SER A 315 -14.10 -4.15 -18.64
CA SER A 315 -13.96 -3.31 -19.84
C SER A 315 -14.85 -3.80 -20.98
N ALA A 316 -15.29 -2.89 -21.80
CA ALA A 316 -16.08 -3.16 -23.00
C ALA A 316 -15.57 -2.28 -24.15
N GLU A 317 -15.15 -2.89 -25.25
CA GLU A 317 -14.63 -2.20 -26.42
C GLU A 317 -15.44 -2.57 -27.67
N ARG A 318 -15.68 -1.57 -28.49
CA ARG A 318 -16.33 -1.77 -29.82
C ARG A 318 -15.82 -0.73 -30.79
N GLY A 319 -15.04 -1.16 -31.78
CA GLY A 319 -14.37 -0.26 -32.70
C GLY A 319 -13.48 0.75 -31.96
N ASP A 320 -13.75 2.03 -32.17
CA ASP A 320 -12.98 3.14 -31.60
C ASP A 320 -13.53 3.64 -30.24
N HIS A 321 -14.33 2.81 -29.56
CA HIS A 321 -14.97 3.18 -28.30
C HIS A 321 -14.66 2.14 -27.24
N ALA A 322 -14.20 2.61 -26.06
CA ALA A 322 -13.94 1.79 -24.90
C ALA A 322 -14.62 2.36 -23.65
N LEU A 323 -15.17 1.48 -22.84
CA LEU A 323 -15.73 1.77 -21.53
C LEU A 323 -15.02 0.91 -20.48
N GLY A 324 -14.83 1.45 -19.31
CA GLY A 324 -14.23 0.75 -18.18
C GLY A 324 -14.97 1.01 -16.88
N ALA A 325 -15.11 -0.02 -16.05
CA ALA A 325 -15.57 0.09 -14.67
C ALA A 325 -14.57 -0.61 -13.78
N THR A 326 -14.10 0.06 -12.73
CA THR A 326 -13.11 -0.47 -11.79
C THR A 326 -13.60 -0.30 -10.36
N LEU A 327 -13.57 -1.38 -9.59
CA LEU A 327 -13.75 -1.39 -8.15
C LEU A 327 -12.41 -1.75 -7.50
N PHE A 328 -11.94 -0.91 -6.60
CA PHE A 328 -10.72 -1.13 -5.84
C PHE A 328 -11.01 -1.00 -4.35
N TYR A 329 -10.47 -1.93 -3.58
CA TYR A 329 -10.57 -1.92 -2.12
C TYR A 329 -9.26 -2.37 -1.50
N VAL A 330 -8.82 -1.69 -0.46
CA VAL A 330 -7.71 -2.10 0.39
C VAL A 330 -8.04 -1.80 1.84
N HIS A 331 -7.70 -2.76 2.71
CA HIS A 331 -7.77 -2.66 4.16
C HIS A 331 -6.39 -3.00 4.72
N SER A 332 -5.78 -2.07 5.44
CA SER A 332 -4.46 -2.23 6.03
C SER A 332 -4.49 -1.92 7.51
N THR A 333 -3.92 -2.79 8.31
CA THR A 333 -3.87 -2.64 9.76
C THR A 333 -2.44 -2.73 10.26
N ARG A 334 -2.19 -2.04 11.37
CA ARG A 334 -0.93 -2.12 12.11
C ARG A 334 -1.20 -2.19 13.60
N LYS A 335 -0.65 -3.21 14.24
CA LYS A 335 -0.67 -3.42 15.68
C LYS A 335 0.70 -3.10 16.25
N ASP A 336 0.80 -2.01 17.01
CA ASP A 336 2.03 -1.52 17.60
C ASP A 336 2.11 -1.84 19.08
N THR A 337 3.27 -2.33 19.53
CA THR A 337 3.58 -2.49 20.94
C THR A 337 4.96 -1.93 21.19
N GLN A 338 5.03 -0.89 22.03
CA GLN A 338 6.25 -0.14 22.24
C GLN A 338 6.58 -0.04 23.73
N LEU A 339 7.86 -0.18 24.03
CA LEU A 339 8.45 0.08 25.33
C LEU A 339 9.50 1.18 25.20
N THR A 340 9.37 2.26 25.96
CA THR A 340 10.33 3.37 25.97
C THR A 340 10.84 3.57 27.40
N ARG A 341 12.17 3.69 27.56
CA ARG A 341 12.86 3.94 28.83
C ARG A 341 13.86 5.05 28.68
N GLY A 342 14.14 5.76 29.74
CA GLY A 342 15.21 6.76 29.81
C GLY A 342 14.78 8.03 30.50
N GLU A 343 15.56 9.08 30.34
CA GLU A 343 15.40 10.35 31.02
C GLU A 343 14.82 11.42 30.09
N ASP A 344 13.84 12.17 30.59
CA ASP A 344 13.33 13.35 29.92
C ASP A 344 13.17 14.52 30.92
N PHE A 345 14.13 15.44 30.88
CA PHE A 345 14.12 16.63 31.76
C PHE A 345 12.93 17.56 31.56
N ASN A 346 12.31 17.53 30.36
CA ASN A 346 11.14 18.35 30.09
C ASN A 346 9.85 17.73 30.62
N ALA A 347 9.87 16.40 30.77
CA ALA A 347 8.78 15.65 31.37
C ALA A 347 9.27 15.12 32.72
N GLN A 348 8.75 15.51 33.83
CA GLN A 348 9.00 14.87 35.15
C GLN A 348 10.27 15.28 35.90
N GLY A 349 10.93 16.38 35.55
CA GLY A 349 12.06 16.92 36.31
C GLY A 349 13.32 16.02 36.28
N GLY A 350 13.54 15.31 35.18
CA GLY A 350 14.75 14.50 34.98
C GLY A 350 14.73 13.13 35.63
N ARG A 351 13.57 12.61 36.03
CA ARG A 351 13.45 11.23 36.50
C ARG A 351 13.36 10.28 35.31
N PRO A 352 13.99 9.09 35.44
CA PRO A 352 13.81 8.07 34.41
C PRO A 352 12.33 7.67 34.26
N ILE A 353 11.89 7.58 33.02
CA ILE A 353 10.54 7.17 32.66
C ILE A 353 10.53 5.74 32.13
N TYR A 354 9.43 5.07 32.35
CA TYR A 354 9.09 3.78 31.79
C TYR A 354 7.72 3.91 31.15
N ARG A 355 7.67 3.89 29.80
CA ARG A 355 6.47 4.09 29.03
C ARG A 355 6.14 2.86 28.22
N GLU A 356 4.94 2.38 28.38
CA GLU A 356 4.33 1.33 27.58
C GLU A 356 3.28 1.96 26.67
N SER A 357 3.33 1.64 25.39
CA SER A 357 2.35 2.10 24.42
C SER A 357 1.85 0.90 23.61
N THR A 358 0.52 0.79 23.48
CA THR A 358 -0.15 -0.22 22.66
C THR A 358 -1.13 0.46 21.74
N GLY A 359 -1.12 0.09 20.46
CA GLY A 359 -1.95 0.72 19.46
C GLY A 359 -2.44 -0.25 18.40
N TRP A 360 -3.58 0.09 17.83
CA TRP A 360 -4.15 -0.55 16.66
C TRP A 360 -4.55 0.55 15.68
N PHE A 361 -4.12 0.42 14.45
CA PHE A 361 -4.36 1.40 13.39
C PHE A 361 -4.98 0.68 12.21
N GLU A 362 -6.14 1.12 11.78
CA GLU A 362 -6.83 0.64 10.58
C GLU A 362 -6.88 1.73 9.54
N ARG A 363 -6.62 1.38 8.28
CA ARG A 363 -6.74 2.27 7.12
C ARG A 363 -7.48 1.51 6.03
N GLU A 364 -8.48 2.14 5.46
CA GLU A 364 -9.22 1.60 4.33
C GLU A 364 -9.26 2.62 3.21
N LEU A 365 -9.26 2.11 1.98
CA LEU A 365 -9.54 2.87 0.79
C LEU A 365 -10.43 2.05 -0.13
N ALA A 366 -11.61 2.56 -0.41
CA ALA A 366 -12.55 2.01 -1.37
C ALA A 366 -12.77 3.00 -2.49
N MET A 367 -12.76 2.54 -3.75
CA MET A 367 -12.99 3.39 -4.91
C MET A 367 -13.77 2.65 -5.97
N PHE A 368 -14.79 3.31 -6.51
CA PHE A 368 -15.46 2.91 -7.74
C PHE A 368 -15.23 3.96 -8.81
N GLN A 369 -14.85 3.53 -10.01
CA GLN A 369 -14.53 4.40 -11.13
C GLN A 369 -15.18 3.90 -12.42
N LEU A 370 -15.69 4.84 -13.21
CA LEU A 370 -16.12 4.65 -14.59
C LEU A 370 -15.24 5.49 -15.53
N THR A 371 -14.86 4.93 -16.66
CA THR A 371 -14.07 5.61 -17.68
C THR A 371 -14.65 5.36 -19.06
N GLY A 372 -14.48 6.32 -19.97
CA GLY A 372 -14.81 6.16 -21.37
C GLY A 372 -13.79 6.84 -22.25
N ASP A 373 -13.35 6.12 -23.28
CA ASP A 373 -12.45 6.58 -24.32
C ASP A 373 -13.15 6.39 -25.67
N HIS A 374 -13.31 7.47 -26.45
CA HIS A 374 -14.04 7.47 -27.67
C HIS A 374 -13.26 8.22 -28.77
N SER A 375 -13.08 7.59 -29.93
CA SER A 375 -12.49 8.24 -31.11
C SER A 375 -13.51 8.42 -32.21
N PHE A 376 -13.59 9.64 -32.73
CA PHE A 376 -14.49 10.07 -33.84
C PHE A 376 -13.61 10.68 -34.95
N GLY A 377 -12.84 9.82 -35.62
CA GLY A 377 -11.87 10.27 -36.61
C GLY A 377 -10.75 11.10 -35.98
N ASN A 378 -10.75 12.41 -36.24
CA ASN A 378 -9.74 13.32 -35.72
C ASN A 378 -10.02 13.83 -34.29
N LEU A 379 -11.16 13.50 -33.70
CA LEU A 379 -11.58 13.91 -32.38
C LEU A 379 -11.55 12.72 -31.43
N GLU A 380 -10.77 12.82 -30.36
CA GLU A 380 -10.78 11.90 -29.22
C GLU A 380 -11.51 12.55 -28.05
N ALA A 381 -12.40 11.82 -27.41
CA ALA A 381 -13.10 12.24 -26.20
C ALA A 381 -12.84 11.23 -25.09
N ARG A 382 -12.37 11.69 -23.95
CA ARG A 382 -12.14 10.90 -22.75
C ARG A 382 -12.93 11.46 -21.60
N TRP A 383 -13.54 10.60 -20.82
CA TRP A 383 -14.21 11.02 -19.60
C TRP A 383 -13.96 10.00 -18.47
N ARG A 384 -14.07 10.48 -17.25
CA ARG A 384 -13.99 9.67 -16.05
C ARG A 384 -14.94 10.19 -14.99
N GLY A 385 -15.46 9.29 -14.18
CA GLY A 385 -16.18 9.59 -12.96
C GLY A 385 -15.76 8.63 -11.88
N SER A 386 -15.55 9.10 -10.67
CA SER A 386 -15.21 8.24 -9.54
C SER A 386 -15.83 8.72 -8.24
N VAL A 387 -16.11 7.75 -7.37
CA VAL A 387 -16.42 7.96 -5.96
C VAL A 387 -15.44 7.13 -5.15
N ALA A 388 -14.83 7.74 -4.14
CA ALA A 388 -13.86 7.08 -3.30
C ALA A 388 -14.02 7.53 -1.85
N GLN A 389 -13.73 6.64 -0.92
CA GLN A 389 -13.71 6.90 0.51
C GLN A 389 -12.42 6.34 1.09
N ALA A 390 -11.73 7.16 1.88
CA ALA A 390 -10.63 6.72 2.71
C ALA A 390 -11.00 6.87 4.19
N THR A 391 -10.73 5.85 4.98
CA THR A 391 -10.93 5.90 6.42
C THR A 391 -9.63 5.60 7.17
N ARG A 392 -9.48 6.19 8.33
CA ARG A 392 -8.46 5.82 9.30
C ARG A 392 -9.05 5.79 10.68
N GLN A 393 -8.91 4.67 11.33
CA GLN A 393 -9.32 4.46 12.70
C GLN A 393 -8.12 4.12 13.58
N THR A 394 -8.09 4.71 14.77
CA THR A 394 -7.14 4.35 15.81
C THR A 394 -7.94 4.12 17.09
N PRO A 395 -8.59 2.96 17.19
CA PRO A 395 -9.32 2.62 18.40
C PRO A 395 -8.35 2.20 19.50
N PHE A 396 -8.53 2.73 20.69
CA PHE A 396 -7.79 2.34 21.88
C PHE A 396 -6.26 2.43 21.76
N LEU A 397 -5.72 3.55 21.27
CA LEU A 397 -4.31 3.86 21.48
C LEU A 397 -4.09 4.16 22.96
N GLN A 398 -3.24 3.39 23.62
CA GLN A 398 -2.97 3.53 25.05
C GLN A 398 -1.51 3.85 25.28
N GLU A 399 -1.27 4.78 26.19
CA GLU A 399 0.07 5.11 26.69
C GLU A 399 0.06 5.17 28.21
N LEU A 400 0.84 4.32 28.83
CA LEU A 400 1.05 4.29 30.26
C LEU A 400 2.49 4.71 30.57
N THR A 401 2.69 5.89 31.15
CA THR A 401 3.98 6.39 31.61
C THR A 401 4.09 6.24 33.11
N ARG A 402 5.10 5.52 33.60
CA ARG A 402 5.47 5.35 35.00
C ARG A 402 6.83 5.95 35.24
N LEU A 403 7.16 6.21 36.49
CA LEU A 403 8.45 6.78 36.90
C LEU A 403 9.27 5.77 37.68
N GLU A 404 10.56 5.75 37.38
CA GLU A 404 11.52 5.03 38.22
C GLU A 404 11.77 5.80 39.53
N GLN A 405 11.65 5.11 40.64
CA GLN A 405 11.90 5.63 41.98
C GLN A 405 13.39 5.54 42.31
N ALA A 406 13.82 6.25 43.38
CA ALA A 406 15.19 6.23 43.79
C ALA A 406 15.71 4.83 44.23
N ASN A 407 14.80 3.92 44.55
CA ASN A 407 15.12 2.52 44.89
C ASN A 407 15.10 1.60 43.63
N GLY A 408 14.90 2.14 42.42
CA GLY A 408 14.82 1.39 41.18
C GLY A 408 13.42 0.80 40.85
N ASP A 409 12.44 0.98 41.73
CA ASP A 409 11.08 0.51 41.48
C ASP A 409 10.38 1.39 40.47
N ILE A 410 9.62 0.78 39.56
CA ILE A 410 8.75 1.47 38.58
C ILE A 410 7.38 1.64 39.21
N ALA A 411 6.99 2.88 39.51
CA ALA A 411 5.75 3.17 40.19
C ALA A 411 4.85 4.12 39.43
N PHE A 412 3.52 3.96 39.62
CA PHE A 412 2.52 4.88 39.18
C PHE A 412 2.34 5.93 40.28
N THR A 413 2.91 7.12 40.09
CA THR A 413 2.87 8.24 41.03
C THR A 413 1.91 9.32 40.51
N SER A 414 1.70 10.40 41.28
CA SER A 414 0.92 11.57 40.84
C SER A 414 1.48 12.25 39.59
N ALA A 415 2.72 11.96 39.22
CA ALA A 415 3.36 12.45 38.01
C ALA A 415 3.33 11.42 36.85
N ALA A 416 2.80 10.23 37.10
CA ALA A 416 2.57 9.24 36.05
C ALA A 416 1.35 9.64 35.20
N ARG A 417 1.34 9.16 33.96
CA ARG A 417 0.28 9.48 33.02
C ARG A 417 -0.27 8.21 32.40
N TYR A 418 -1.58 8.10 32.39
CA TYR A 418 -2.29 7.12 31.59
C TYR A 418 -3.20 7.86 30.63
N GLU A 419 -3.01 7.60 29.34
CA GLU A 419 -3.75 8.24 28.26
C GLU A 419 -4.35 7.19 27.36
N ILE A 420 -5.60 7.41 26.98
CA ILE A 420 -6.31 6.61 25.99
C ILE A 420 -6.80 7.56 24.92
N GLN A 421 -6.53 7.22 23.65
CA GLN A 421 -6.93 8.03 22.53
C GLN A 421 -7.73 7.20 21.53
N PHE A 422 -8.82 7.79 21.05
CA PHE A 422 -9.63 7.28 19.94
C PHE A 422 -9.57 8.28 18.80
N THR A 423 -9.33 7.80 17.60
CA THR A 423 -9.31 8.66 16.41
C THR A 423 -10.13 8.00 15.31
N ASP A 424 -10.97 8.79 14.66
CA ASP A 424 -11.70 8.40 13.46
C ASP A 424 -11.59 9.54 12.45
N LEU A 425 -11.20 9.20 11.21
CA LEU A 425 -11.11 10.11 10.09
C LEU A 425 -11.76 9.45 8.89
N THR A 426 -12.62 10.16 8.22
CA THR A 426 -13.21 9.77 6.94
C THR A 426 -13.01 10.89 5.94
N ASP A 427 -12.52 10.56 4.76
CA ASP A 427 -12.33 11.46 3.63
C ASP A 427 -13.07 10.89 2.42
N ASP A 428 -14.14 11.58 2.01
CA ASP A 428 -14.98 11.21 0.87
C ASP A 428 -14.62 12.07 -0.33
N LEU A 429 -14.41 11.45 -1.48
CA LEU A 429 -14.03 12.15 -2.70
C LEU A 429 -14.91 11.71 -3.87
N THR A 430 -15.51 12.68 -4.53
CA THR A 430 -16.16 12.50 -5.83
C THR A 430 -15.41 13.28 -6.88
N ASN A 431 -15.08 12.64 -8.00
CA ASN A 431 -14.39 13.28 -9.13
C ASN A 431 -15.12 13.02 -10.44
N VAL A 432 -15.18 14.05 -11.26
CA VAL A 432 -15.65 13.95 -12.67
C VAL A 432 -14.68 14.75 -13.53
N GLY A 433 -14.19 14.13 -14.59
CA GLY A 433 -13.27 14.75 -15.55
C GLY A 433 -13.66 14.42 -16.99
N ALA A 434 -13.41 15.37 -17.90
CA ALA A 434 -13.56 15.17 -19.33
C ALA A 434 -12.45 15.89 -20.09
N GLU A 435 -11.98 15.27 -21.16
CA GLU A 435 -10.95 15.78 -22.06
C GLU A 435 -11.37 15.57 -23.52
N LEU A 436 -11.16 16.57 -24.35
CA LEU A 436 -11.33 16.50 -25.81
C LEU A 436 -9.96 16.80 -26.44
N ARG A 437 -9.58 15.96 -27.40
CA ARG A 437 -8.34 16.13 -28.16
C ARG A 437 -8.66 16.09 -29.66
N TYR A 438 -8.31 17.16 -30.33
CA TYR A 438 -8.47 17.25 -31.79
C TYR A 438 -7.10 17.22 -32.45
N THR A 439 -6.90 16.34 -33.43
CA THR A 439 -5.65 16.19 -34.19
C THR A 439 -5.93 16.53 -35.66
N HIS A 440 -5.16 17.45 -36.22
CA HIS A 440 -5.22 17.80 -37.64
C HIS A 440 -3.86 17.61 -38.31
N ASP A 441 -3.80 16.74 -39.29
CA ASP A 441 -2.64 16.53 -40.13
C ASP A 441 -2.76 17.38 -41.41
N PHE A 442 -1.80 18.29 -41.59
CA PHE A 442 -1.72 19.13 -42.79
C PHE A 442 -1.05 18.37 -43.94
N ALA A 443 -1.39 18.74 -45.18
CA ALA A 443 -0.84 18.10 -46.39
C ALA A 443 0.69 18.23 -46.52
N ASP A 444 1.30 19.17 -45.84
CA ASP A 444 2.75 19.41 -45.82
C ASP A 444 3.48 18.62 -44.71
N GLY A 445 2.79 17.68 -44.05
CA GLY A 445 3.34 16.82 -42.98
C GLY A 445 3.36 17.46 -41.61
N ARG A 446 2.88 18.71 -41.46
CA ARG A 446 2.70 19.32 -40.13
C ARG A 446 1.48 18.73 -39.43
N ARG A 447 1.57 18.62 -38.09
CA ARG A 447 0.49 18.14 -37.24
C ARG A 447 0.12 19.20 -36.20
N LEU A 448 -1.14 19.52 -36.09
CA LEU A 448 -1.72 20.35 -35.04
C LEU A 448 -2.51 19.45 -34.09
N VAL A 449 -2.19 19.54 -32.81
CA VAL A 449 -2.96 18.87 -31.75
C VAL A 449 -3.47 19.93 -30.77
N VAL A 450 -4.78 19.96 -30.59
CA VAL A 450 -5.44 20.85 -29.63
C VAL A 450 -6.12 19.98 -28.60
N THR A 451 -5.81 20.17 -27.30
CA THR A 451 -6.41 19.44 -26.19
C THR A 451 -7.06 20.45 -25.24
N GLY A 452 -8.27 20.17 -24.82
CA GLY A 452 -8.98 20.95 -23.80
C GLY A 452 -9.78 20.02 -22.89
N GLY A 453 -9.87 20.37 -21.63
CA GLY A 453 -10.59 19.52 -20.67
C GLY A 453 -10.99 20.28 -19.42
N ALA A 454 -11.79 19.62 -18.59
CA ALA A 454 -12.21 20.08 -17.28
C ALA A 454 -12.20 18.91 -16.29
N ASP A 455 -11.83 19.20 -15.06
CA ASP A 455 -11.84 18.26 -13.95
C ASP A 455 -12.42 18.94 -12.70
N SER A 456 -13.28 18.24 -11.99
CA SER A 456 -13.91 18.72 -10.76
C SER A 456 -13.89 17.63 -9.70
N SER A 457 -13.42 17.99 -8.51
CA SER A 457 -13.39 17.12 -7.35
C SER A 457 -14.08 17.80 -6.16
N ARG A 458 -14.79 17.01 -5.38
CA ARG A 458 -15.49 17.49 -4.17
C ARG A 458 -15.39 16.43 -3.07
#